data_78ae2be7a0e9378447d8f8f5392a5815
#
_entry.id   78ae2be7a0e9378447d8f8f5392a5815
#
_cell.length_a   1.000
_cell.length_b   1.000
_cell.length_c   1.000
_cell.angle_alpha   90.00
_cell.angle_beta   90.00
_cell.angle_gamma   90.00
#
_symmetry.space_group_name_H-M   'P 1'
#
loop_
_entity.id
_entity.type
_entity.pdbx_description
1 polymer ?
#
loop_
_entity_poly.entity_id
_entity_poly.type
_entity_poly.pdbx_seq_one_letter_code
_entity_poly.pdbx_strand_id
1 'polypeptide(L)'
;MKKILFIFNIIFFIFILVGCTAFNSNNNTTSNQTNNDFSSSNNTMSEVPSPSPTPSPTPSPTPEITPEPPPTPETTPTPQAENTLYEFSTTIKSKSSNRLNNIDITCNKLNGTIVNPNEEFSFCGTIGKATEEKGYKKADVIINKHVEKALGGGNCQVSTTLYNTVLGISNIKVTERHPHGKKVNYVPEGKDAAVSYGSKDLKFINNLSTPIKIYASSDKNNVNVRIVSLS
;
A
#
# COMPACT_ATOMS: atom_id res chain seq x y z
N MET A 1 -34.49 49.06 14.63
CA MET A 1 -34.27 48.41 15.95
C MET A 1 -35.24 47.26 16.09
N LYS A 2 -34.79 46.00 15.80
CA LYS A 2 -35.52 44.75 16.11
C LYS A 2 -34.49 43.79 16.63
N LYS A 3 -34.58 43.50 17.95
CA LYS A 3 -33.76 42.51 18.65
C LYS A 3 -34.33 41.14 18.35
N ILE A 4 -33.57 40.24 17.80
CA ILE A 4 -33.91 38.82 17.63
C ILE A 4 -33.24 38.06 18.78
N LEU A 5 -34.08 37.48 19.63
CA LEU A 5 -33.75 36.67 20.80
C LEU A 5 -33.45 35.26 20.32
N PHE A 6 -32.19 34.77 20.45
CA PHE A 6 -31.83 33.37 20.21
C PHE A 6 -32.06 32.57 21.51
N ILE A 7 -33.00 31.65 21.46
CA ILE A 7 -33.28 30.70 22.52
C ILE A 7 -32.31 29.51 22.37
N PHE A 8 -31.43 29.34 23.35
CA PHE A 8 -30.58 28.15 23.48
C PHE A 8 -31.42 26.98 23.99
N ASN A 9 -31.52 25.94 23.21
CA ASN A 9 -32.12 24.67 23.61
C ASN A 9 -31.01 23.73 24.09
N ILE A 10 -30.87 23.62 25.42
CA ILE A 10 -29.92 22.70 26.06
C ILE A 10 -30.64 21.35 26.21
N ILE A 11 -30.29 20.36 25.45
CA ILE A 11 -30.71 18.97 25.66
C ILE A 11 -29.69 18.30 26.58
N PHE A 12 -30.12 18.04 27.77
CA PHE A 12 -29.41 17.34 28.84
C PHE A 12 -29.55 15.82 28.59
N PHE A 13 -28.48 15.15 28.17
CA PHE A 13 -28.43 13.69 28.06
C PHE A 13 -27.92 13.10 29.38
N ILE A 14 -28.82 12.45 30.11
CA ILE A 14 -28.53 11.68 31.31
C ILE A 14 -27.87 10.37 30.92
N PHE A 15 -26.62 10.16 31.33
CA PHE A 15 -25.95 8.87 31.26
C PHE A 15 -26.36 7.99 32.43
N ILE A 16 -27.06 6.91 32.18
CA ILE A 16 -27.31 5.82 33.14
C ILE A 16 -26.09 4.92 33.16
N LEU A 17 -25.38 4.93 34.27
CA LEU A 17 -24.35 3.96 34.64
C LEU A 17 -25.02 2.65 35.05
N VAL A 18 -24.84 1.59 34.27
CA VAL A 18 -25.07 0.22 34.72
C VAL A 18 -23.70 -0.44 34.88
N GLY A 19 -23.35 -0.66 36.15
CA GLY A 19 -22.20 -1.48 36.51
C GLY A 19 -22.52 -2.97 36.38
N CYS A 20 -21.57 -3.76 35.91
CA CYS A 20 -21.52 -5.19 36.14
C CYS A 20 -20.08 -5.65 36.35
N THR A 21 -19.81 -5.94 37.55
CA THR A 21 -19.03 -6.99 38.25
C THR A 21 -18.00 -7.78 37.47
N ALA A 22 -16.84 -7.74 38.06
CA ALA A 22 -15.67 -8.61 37.79
C ALA A 22 -16.01 -10.11 37.98
N PHE A 23 -15.49 -10.93 37.11
CA PHE A 23 -15.30 -12.36 37.38
C PHE A 23 -13.82 -12.70 37.25
N ASN A 24 -13.23 -12.93 38.43
CA ASN A 24 -11.87 -13.43 38.61
C ASN A 24 -11.98 -14.97 38.66
N SER A 25 -11.19 -15.70 37.86
CA SER A 25 -10.94 -17.10 38.12
C SER A 25 -9.50 -17.44 37.75
N ASN A 26 -8.68 -17.46 38.79
CA ASN A 26 -7.42 -18.16 38.84
C ASN A 26 -7.69 -19.68 38.76
N ASN A 27 -6.89 -20.41 37.97
CA ASN A 27 -6.46 -21.75 38.35
C ASN A 27 -5.08 -22.04 37.75
N ASN A 28 -4.11 -22.06 38.64
CA ASN A 28 -2.85 -22.78 38.60
C ASN A 28 -3.13 -24.29 38.64
N THR A 29 -2.34 -25.10 37.92
CA THR A 29 -1.80 -26.42 38.37
C THR A 29 -0.79 -26.88 37.34
N THR A 30 0.48 -26.74 37.56
CA THR A 30 1.51 -27.67 38.06
C THR A 30 1.66 -28.99 37.29
N SER A 31 2.83 -29.07 36.65
CA SER A 31 3.78 -30.18 36.48
C SER A 31 3.26 -31.64 36.41
N ASN A 32 3.76 -32.39 35.44
CA ASN A 32 4.67 -33.49 35.76
C ASN A 32 5.35 -34.06 34.51
N GLN A 33 6.66 -34.19 34.64
CA GLN A 33 7.52 -35.06 33.83
C GLN A 33 7.22 -36.51 34.14
N THR A 34 7.35 -37.37 33.13
CA THR A 34 7.94 -38.71 33.36
C THR A 34 8.56 -39.21 32.07
N ASN A 35 9.84 -39.41 32.15
CA ASN A 35 10.65 -40.28 31.30
C ASN A 35 10.08 -41.72 31.39
N ASN A 36 10.21 -42.50 30.34
CA ASN A 36 10.73 -43.86 30.48
C ASN A 36 11.20 -44.39 29.15
N ASP A 37 12.43 -44.80 29.26
CA ASP A 37 13.24 -45.65 28.41
C ASP A 37 12.62 -47.00 28.10
N PHE A 38 13.27 -47.66 27.17
CA PHE A 38 13.67 -49.07 27.14
C PHE A 38 13.04 -49.94 26.07
N SER A 39 13.91 -50.30 25.20
CA SER A 39 14.46 -51.63 24.91
C SER A 39 13.87 -52.39 23.71
N SER A 40 14.73 -52.51 22.75
CA SER A 40 15.30 -53.75 22.16
C SER A 40 14.45 -55.02 22.14
N SER A 41 14.16 -55.56 20.99
CA SER A 41 14.45 -56.99 20.71
C SER A 41 14.22 -57.40 19.25
N ASN A 42 15.31 -57.84 18.62
CA ASN A 42 15.52 -59.04 17.84
C ASN A 42 14.66 -59.43 16.64
N ASN A 43 15.38 -59.43 15.50
CA ASN A 43 15.54 -60.57 14.57
C ASN A 43 14.33 -61.38 14.13
N THR A 44 14.07 -61.34 12.84
CA THR A 44 14.01 -62.60 12.07
C THR A 44 14.32 -62.28 10.61
N MET A 45 15.41 -62.87 10.11
CA MET A 45 15.74 -62.99 8.69
C MET A 45 14.65 -63.82 8.01
N SER A 46 14.09 -63.29 6.93
CA SER A 46 13.34 -64.08 5.97
C SER A 46 13.90 -63.75 4.61
N GLU A 47 14.44 -64.79 3.98
CA GLU A 47 15.01 -64.78 2.64
C GLU A 47 13.97 -64.27 1.61
N VAL A 48 14.35 -63.33 0.81
CA VAL A 48 13.57 -62.86 -0.36
C VAL A 48 14.15 -63.55 -1.60
N PRO A 49 13.33 -64.25 -2.40
CA PRO A 49 13.81 -64.85 -3.66
C PRO A 49 14.11 -63.77 -4.68
N SER A 50 15.24 -63.96 -5.37
CA SER A 50 15.75 -63.12 -6.47
C SER A 50 14.71 -62.94 -7.60
N PRO A 51 14.41 -61.73 -8.03
CA PRO A 51 13.54 -61.52 -9.19
C PRO A 51 14.25 -61.83 -10.49
N SER A 52 13.55 -62.57 -11.36
CA SER A 52 13.86 -62.88 -12.73
C SER A 52 14.05 -61.60 -13.54
N PRO A 53 14.95 -61.56 -14.57
CA PRO A 53 15.20 -60.34 -15.34
C PRO A 53 13.98 -59.93 -16.18
N THR A 54 13.49 -58.75 -15.94
CA THR A 54 12.46 -58.08 -16.73
C THR A 54 13.03 -57.72 -18.11
N PRO A 55 12.31 -57.97 -19.21
CA PRO A 55 12.78 -57.59 -20.55
C PRO A 55 12.91 -56.06 -20.66
N SER A 56 14.02 -55.63 -21.26
CA SER A 56 14.34 -54.25 -21.59
C SER A 56 13.25 -53.62 -22.44
N PRO A 57 12.76 -52.41 -22.10
CA PRO A 57 11.76 -51.72 -22.92
C PRO A 57 12.38 -51.31 -24.28
N THR A 58 11.65 -51.65 -25.33
CA THR A 58 11.88 -51.18 -26.70
C THR A 58 11.90 -49.64 -26.72
N PRO A 59 12.88 -49.01 -27.42
CA PRO A 59 12.89 -47.55 -27.49
C PRO A 59 11.63 -47.07 -28.22
N SER A 60 10.88 -46.21 -27.52
CA SER A 60 9.75 -45.45 -28.07
C SER A 60 10.29 -44.46 -29.15
N PRO A 61 9.59 -44.29 -30.26
CA PRO A 61 10.04 -43.35 -31.30
C PRO A 61 10.13 -41.91 -30.71
N THR A 62 11.27 -41.28 -30.94
CA THR A 62 11.53 -39.87 -30.64
C THR A 62 10.47 -39.01 -31.33
N PRO A 63 9.74 -38.14 -30.63
CA PRO A 63 8.81 -37.19 -31.27
C PRO A 63 9.63 -36.28 -32.21
N GLU A 64 9.22 -36.22 -33.46
CA GLU A 64 9.70 -35.27 -34.45
C GLU A 64 9.40 -33.85 -33.97
N ILE A 65 10.45 -33.05 -33.73
CA ILE A 65 10.33 -31.66 -33.32
C ILE A 65 9.86 -30.88 -34.53
N THR A 66 8.56 -30.57 -34.59
CA THR A 66 8.03 -29.59 -35.53
C THR A 66 8.67 -28.23 -35.22
N PRO A 67 9.31 -27.55 -36.19
CA PRO A 67 9.93 -26.25 -35.97
C PRO A 67 8.83 -25.25 -35.50
N GLU A 68 9.05 -24.66 -34.36
CA GLU A 68 8.23 -23.55 -33.83
C GLU A 68 8.29 -22.38 -34.84
N PRO A 69 7.15 -21.78 -35.22
CA PRO A 69 7.16 -20.63 -36.12
C PRO A 69 8.00 -19.49 -35.52
N PRO A 70 8.72 -18.72 -36.32
CA PRO A 70 9.56 -17.63 -35.85
C PRO A 70 8.71 -16.65 -35.02
N PRO A 71 9.24 -16.09 -33.88
CA PRO A 71 8.52 -15.16 -33.07
C PRO A 71 8.05 -13.97 -33.92
N THR A 72 6.75 -13.69 -33.85
CA THR A 72 6.16 -12.50 -34.47
C THR A 72 6.90 -11.28 -33.92
N PRO A 73 7.35 -10.31 -34.74
CA PRO A 73 8.01 -9.12 -34.24
C PRO A 73 7.11 -8.43 -33.21
N GLU A 74 7.57 -8.31 -31.95
CA GLU A 74 6.95 -7.46 -30.95
C GLU A 74 6.87 -6.04 -31.51
N THR A 75 5.68 -5.55 -31.77
CA THR A 75 5.46 -4.16 -32.18
C THR A 75 5.89 -3.27 -31.02
N THR A 76 7.02 -2.59 -31.16
CA THR A 76 7.45 -1.53 -30.28
C THR A 76 6.28 -0.55 -30.14
N PRO A 77 5.76 -0.29 -28.91
CA PRO A 77 4.61 0.60 -28.74
C PRO A 77 4.98 1.99 -29.26
N THR A 78 4.22 2.49 -30.22
CA THR A 78 4.31 3.88 -30.70
C THR A 78 4.18 4.80 -29.49
N PRO A 79 5.04 5.82 -29.32
CA PRO A 79 4.90 6.77 -28.24
C PRO A 79 3.51 7.42 -28.27
N GLN A 80 2.67 7.15 -27.27
CA GLN A 80 1.38 7.83 -27.12
C GLN A 80 1.64 9.31 -26.89
N ALA A 81 0.90 10.20 -27.57
CA ALA A 81 1.00 11.61 -27.34
C ALA A 81 0.50 11.92 -25.91
N GLU A 82 1.28 12.69 -25.16
CA GLU A 82 0.99 13.07 -23.78
C GLU A 82 0.62 14.55 -23.72
N ASN A 83 -0.53 14.87 -23.11
CA ASN A 83 -0.95 16.25 -22.86
C ASN A 83 -1.01 16.50 -21.36
N THR A 84 -0.23 17.46 -20.84
CA THR A 84 -0.21 17.82 -19.42
C THR A 84 -1.56 18.42 -19.01
N LEU A 85 -2.22 17.78 -18.05
CA LEU A 85 -3.48 18.24 -17.48
C LEU A 85 -3.24 19.20 -16.32
N TYR A 86 -2.37 18.82 -15.38
CA TYR A 86 -2.01 19.66 -14.24
C TYR A 86 -0.71 19.18 -13.59
N GLU A 87 -0.03 20.11 -12.93
CA GLU A 87 1.15 19.82 -12.10
C GLU A 87 1.09 20.59 -10.79
N PHE A 88 1.64 20.01 -9.73
CA PHE A 88 1.73 20.62 -8.42
C PHE A 88 3.00 20.16 -7.70
N SER A 89 3.56 21.06 -6.88
CA SER A 89 4.77 20.78 -6.10
C SER A 89 4.62 21.20 -4.65
N THR A 90 5.25 20.46 -3.75
CA THR A 90 5.35 20.81 -2.33
C THR A 90 6.81 20.84 -1.87
N THR A 91 7.19 21.87 -1.11
CA THR A 91 8.56 22.02 -0.59
C THR A 91 8.81 21.05 0.57
N ILE A 92 9.93 20.31 0.51
CA ILE A 92 10.40 19.42 1.58
C ILE A 92 11.10 20.25 2.66
N LYS A 93 10.43 20.47 3.79
CA LYS A 93 10.97 21.23 4.93
C LYS A 93 11.91 20.42 5.82
N SER A 94 11.60 19.15 6.08
CA SER A 94 12.45 18.24 6.85
C SER A 94 13.27 17.36 5.91
N LYS A 95 14.58 17.57 5.91
CA LYS A 95 15.54 16.95 4.96
C LYS A 95 16.37 15.84 5.59
N SER A 96 15.86 15.10 6.59
CA SER A 96 16.58 13.94 7.09
C SER A 96 16.77 12.90 5.98
N SER A 97 17.91 12.25 5.91
CA SER A 97 18.25 11.27 4.87
C SER A 97 17.20 10.16 4.74
N ASN A 98 16.71 9.67 5.89
CA ASN A 98 15.67 8.63 5.91
C ASN A 98 14.35 9.11 5.30
N ARG A 99 13.95 10.37 5.56
CA ARG A 99 12.73 10.94 4.98
C ARG A 99 12.88 11.14 3.47
N LEU A 100 14.01 11.67 3.01
CA LEU A 100 14.28 11.85 1.58
C LEU A 100 14.26 10.50 0.85
N ASN A 101 14.94 9.48 1.40
CA ASN A 101 14.90 8.13 0.87
C ASN A 101 13.47 7.59 0.74
N ASN A 102 12.63 7.77 1.76
CA ASN A 102 11.23 7.30 1.72
C ASN A 102 10.41 8.03 0.65
N ILE A 103 10.59 9.33 0.52
CA ILE A 103 9.93 10.15 -0.51
C ILE A 103 10.34 9.65 -1.90
N ASP A 104 11.63 9.42 -2.15
CA ASP A 104 12.14 8.93 -3.43
C ASP A 104 11.54 7.56 -3.78
N ILE A 105 11.54 6.62 -2.84
CA ILE A 105 10.93 5.29 -3.05
C ILE A 105 9.44 5.43 -3.41
N THR A 106 8.73 6.30 -2.69
CA THR A 106 7.29 6.49 -2.91
C THR A 106 7.00 7.16 -4.25
N CYS A 107 7.79 8.18 -4.62
CA CYS A 107 7.70 8.80 -5.94
C CYS A 107 7.98 7.81 -7.06
N ASN A 108 9.04 7.00 -6.94
CA ASN A 108 9.40 5.99 -7.95
C ASN A 108 8.30 4.94 -8.15
N LYS A 109 7.62 4.52 -7.07
CA LYS A 109 6.49 3.59 -7.17
C LYS A 109 5.26 4.19 -7.81
N LEU A 110 5.05 5.47 -7.62
CA LEU A 110 3.91 6.20 -8.18
C LEU A 110 4.15 6.61 -9.63
N ASN A 111 5.43 6.86 -9.98
CA ASN A 111 5.82 7.34 -11.30
C ASN A 111 5.48 6.33 -12.41
N GLY A 112 4.81 6.80 -13.47
CA GLY A 112 4.41 5.96 -14.59
C GLY A 112 3.09 5.22 -14.40
N THR A 113 2.42 5.36 -13.23
CA THR A 113 1.10 4.74 -13.00
C THR A 113 0.08 5.28 -14.01
N ILE A 114 -0.61 4.38 -14.69
CA ILE A 114 -1.71 4.68 -15.61
C ILE A 114 -3.03 4.37 -14.89
N VAL A 115 -4.01 5.26 -15.05
CA VAL A 115 -5.38 5.10 -14.55
C VAL A 115 -6.33 5.25 -15.72
N ASN A 116 -7.00 4.16 -16.10
CA ASN A 116 -7.90 4.12 -17.25
C ASN A 116 -9.20 4.91 -17.01
N PRO A 117 -9.98 5.23 -18.06
CA PRO A 117 -11.30 5.81 -17.90
C PRO A 117 -12.19 4.97 -16.98
N ASN A 118 -12.86 5.64 -16.01
CA ASN A 118 -13.70 5.04 -14.96
C ASN A 118 -12.98 4.12 -13.96
N GLU A 119 -11.65 4.04 -14.00
CA GLU A 119 -10.86 3.29 -13.02
C GLU A 119 -10.67 4.10 -11.74
N GLU A 120 -10.76 3.42 -10.59
CA GLU A 120 -10.41 4.00 -9.29
C GLU A 120 -8.93 3.76 -8.98
N PHE A 121 -8.19 4.83 -8.80
CA PHE A 121 -6.83 4.82 -8.28
C PHE A 121 -6.83 4.73 -6.76
N SER A 122 -5.88 3.95 -6.20
CA SER A 122 -5.57 3.86 -4.76
C SER A 122 -4.09 4.13 -4.53
N PHE A 123 -3.78 5.16 -3.73
CA PHE A 123 -2.39 5.47 -3.39
C PHE A 123 -1.73 4.34 -2.62
N CYS A 124 -2.39 3.84 -1.55
CA CYS A 124 -1.88 2.72 -0.76
C CYS A 124 -1.83 1.41 -1.55
N GLY A 125 -2.75 1.19 -2.49
CA GLY A 125 -2.71 0.07 -3.43
C GLY A 125 -1.47 0.10 -4.31
N THR A 126 -1.15 1.27 -4.85
CA THR A 126 0.00 1.48 -5.75
C THR A 126 1.35 1.37 -5.03
N ILE A 127 1.53 2.07 -3.91
CA ILE A 127 2.83 2.06 -3.21
C ILE A 127 3.02 0.84 -2.31
N GLY A 128 1.93 0.22 -1.86
CA GLY A 128 1.92 -0.89 -0.90
C GLY A 128 2.34 -0.46 0.51
N LYS A 129 2.45 -1.44 1.42
CA LYS A 129 2.94 -1.22 2.79
C LYS A 129 4.42 -0.81 2.77
N ALA A 130 4.76 0.22 3.54
CA ALA A 130 6.15 0.63 3.76
C ALA A 130 6.83 -0.37 4.71
N THR A 131 7.82 -1.11 4.21
CA THR A 131 8.59 -2.09 4.98
C THR A 131 10.10 -1.87 4.79
N GLU A 132 10.93 -2.43 5.68
CA GLU A 132 12.39 -2.32 5.58
C GLU A 132 12.92 -3.07 4.35
N GLU A 133 12.32 -4.21 3.97
CA GLU A 133 12.69 -4.99 2.78
C GLU A 133 12.46 -4.20 1.47
N LYS A 134 11.51 -3.25 1.49
CA LYS A 134 11.27 -2.33 0.37
C LYS A 134 12.16 -1.08 0.43
N GLY A 135 13.13 -1.05 1.37
CA GLY A 135 14.08 0.04 1.53
C GLY A 135 13.56 1.25 2.33
N TYR A 136 12.34 1.19 2.90
CA TYR A 136 11.83 2.28 3.73
C TYR A 136 12.58 2.34 5.07
N LYS A 137 12.77 3.56 5.58
CA LYS A 137 13.47 3.84 6.82
C LYS A 137 12.55 4.57 7.81
N LYS A 138 12.86 4.44 9.11
CA LYS A 138 12.14 5.18 10.15
C LYS A 138 12.44 6.68 10.03
N ALA A 139 11.40 7.49 9.87
CA ALA A 139 11.45 8.94 9.82
C ALA A 139 10.20 9.52 10.52
N ASP A 140 10.15 10.84 10.68
CA ASP A 140 9.04 11.50 11.35
C ASP A 140 7.72 11.28 10.61
N VAL A 141 6.72 10.81 11.36
CA VAL A 141 5.32 10.65 10.96
C VAL A 141 4.42 11.37 11.96
N ILE A 142 3.19 11.68 11.58
CA ILE A 142 2.17 12.25 12.48
C ILE A 142 1.16 11.14 12.79
N ILE A 143 1.14 10.68 14.05
CA ILE A 143 0.19 9.70 14.57
C ILE A 143 -0.55 10.33 15.75
N ASN A 144 -1.87 10.32 15.73
CA ASN A 144 -2.71 10.89 16.79
C ASN A 144 -2.29 12.32 17.22
N LYS A 145 -1.96 13.18 16.23
CA LYS A 145 -1.47 14.55 16.41
C LYS A 145 -0.06 14.67 17.05
N HIS A 146 0.64 13.57 17.33
CA HIS A 146 2.01 13.53 17.82
C HIS A 146 3.00 13.19 16.69
N VAL A 147 4.25 13.63 16.86
CA VAL A 147 5.34 13.26 15.93
C VAL A 147 6.07 12.05 16.50
N GLU A 148 6.15 10.99 15.71
CA GLU A 148 6.78 9.73 16.06
C GLU A 148 7.72 9.26 14.95
N LYS A 149 8.58 8.29 15.24
CA LYS A 149 9.47 7.65 14.24
C LYS A 149 8.83 6.35 13.74
N ALA A 150 8.43 6.31 12.49
CA ALA A 150 7.91 5.09 11.85
C ALA A 150 8.38 4.96 10.41
N LEU A 151 8.23 3.75 9.83
CA LEU A 151 8.54 3.49 8.43
C LEU A 151 7.61 4.31 7.51
N GLY A 152 8.15 4.81 6.41
CA GLY A 152 7.37 5.56 5.42
C GLY A 152 7.11 7.03 5.79
N GLY A 153 7.82 7.57 6.80
CA GLY A 153 7.78 9.03 7.07
C GLY A 153 8.18 9.81 5.81
N GLY A 154 7.25 10.61 5.28
CA GLY A 154 7.35 11.30 3.98
C GLY A 154 6.22 10.94 3.01
N ASN A 155 5.63 9.73 3.08
CA ASN A 155 4.58 9.27 2.16
C ASN A 155 3.37 10.21 2.12
N CYS A 156 2.95 10.74 3.28
CA CYS A 156 1.84 11.69 3.35
C CYS A 156 2.12 13.02 2.61
N GLN A 157 3.38 13.41 2.44
CA GLN A 157 3.70 14.58 1.61
C GLN A 157 3.53 14.26 0.12
N VAL A 158 3.92 13.06 -0.32
CA VAL A 158 3.72 12.61 -1.71
C VAL A 158 2.22 12.49 -2.02
N SER A 159 1.44 11.85 -1.15
CA SER A 159 -0.02 11.76 -1.34
C SER A 159 -0.70 13.14 -1.32
N THR A 160 -0.25 14.06 -0.48
CA THR A 160 -0.75 15.45 -0.47
C THR A 160 -0.43 16.18 -1.76
N THR A 161 0.77 15.98 -2.31
CA THR A 161 1.15 16.60 -3.59
C THR A 161 0.26 16.06 -4.71
N LEU A 162 0.08 14.74 -4.78
CA LEU A 162 -0.84 14.11 -5.74
C LEU A 162 -2.29 14.61 -5.57
N TYR A 163 -2.78 14.70 -4.34
CA TYR A 163 -4.13 15.20 -4.05
C TYR A 163 -4.36 16.60 -4.63
N ASN A 164 -3.39 17.51 -4.43
CA ASN A 164 -3.49 18.87 -4.97
C ASN A 164 -3.37 18.90 -6.50
N THR A 165 -2.58 17.99 -7.10
CA THR A 165 -2.55 17.83 -8.57
C THR A 165 -3.92 17.39 -9.09
N VAL A 166 -4.53 16.40 -8.46
CA VAL A 166 -5.87 15.89 -8.81
C VAL A 166 -6.94 16.96 -8.69
N LEU A 167 -6.89 17.80 -7.64
CA LEU A 167 -7.84 18.91 -7.45
C LEU A 167 -7.79 19.97 -8.55
N GLY A 168 -6.67 20.06 -9.28
CA GLY A 168 -6.52 20.98 -10.42
C GLY A 168 -7.11 20.46 -11.73
N ILE A 169 -7.61 19.21 -11.77
CA ILE A 169 -8.12 18.58 -13.00
C ILE A 169 -9.63 18.38 -12.89
N SER A 170 -10.37 18.96 -13.80
CA SER A 170 -11.80 18.72 -13.95
C SER A 170 -12.06 17.26 -14.33
N ASN A 171 -13.19 16.70 -13.89
CA ASN A 171 -13.59 15.32 -14.17
C ASN A 171 -12.69 14.23 -13.55
N ILE A 172 -11.87 14.55 -12.56
CA ILE A 172 -11.32 13.56 -11.63
C ILE A 172 -12.06 13.69 -10.30
N LYS A 173 -12.67 12.59 -9.83
CA LYS A 173 -13.46 12.57 -8.60
C LYS A 173 -12.67 11.93 -7.47
N VAL A 174 -12.30 12.71 -6.45
CA VAL A 174 -11.72 12.16 -5.21
C VAL A 174 -12.82 11.40 -4.44
N THR A 175 -12.57 10.11 -4.17
CA THR A 175 -13.49 9.20 -3.48
C THR A 175 -13.09 8.94 -2.04
N GLU A 176 -11.79 9.02 -1.72
CA GLU A 176 -11.29 8.90 -0.34
C GLU A 176 -10.15 9.90 -0.09
N ARG A 177 -10.25 10.64 1.02
CA ARG A 177 -9.20 11.53 1.51
C ARG A 177 -9.34 11.73 3.02
N HIS A 178 -8.25 11.70 3.74
CA HIS A 178 -8.20 11.90 5.19
C HIS A 178 -7.32 13.10 5.57
N PRO A 179 -7.74 13.97 6.51
CA PRO A 179 -6.87 15.00 7.06
C PRO A 179 -5.87 14.40 8.06
N HIS A 180 -4.73 15.08 8.27
CA HIS A 180 -3.76 14.70 9.30
C HIS A 180 -4.25 14.94 10.74
N GLY A 181 -5.30 15.73 10.92
CA GLY A 181 -5.75 16.17 12.25
C GLY A 181 -4.79 17.15 12.95
N LYS A 182 -3.68 17.50 12.33
CA LYS A 182 -2.69 18.50 12.72
C LYS A 182 -2.23 19.24 11.47
N LYS A 183 -2.02 20.56 11.58
CA LYS A 183 -1.53 21.38 10.48
C LYS A 183 -0.17 20.87 9.99
N VAL A 184 -0.07 20.61 8.70
CA VAL A 184 1.19 20.35 7.99
C VAL A 184 1.76 21.68 7.46
N ASN A 185 3.06 21.72 7.17
CA ASN A 185 3.76 22.96 6.83
C ASN A 185 4.10 23.12 5.34
N TYR A 186 3.59 22.21 4.50
CA TYR A 186 3.89 22.18 3.07
C TYR A 186 2.66 22.46 2.17
N VAL A 187 1.44 22.56 2.75
CA VAL A 187 0.21 23.02 2.08
C VAL A 187 -0.68 23.78 3.06
N PRO A 188 -1.61 24.63 2.56
CA PRO A 188 -2.67 25.22 3.38
C PRO A 188 -3.54 24.18 4.08
N GLU A 189 -4.20 24.60 5.17
CA GLU A 189 -5.17 23.77 5.88
C GLU A 189 -6.30 23.30 4.96
N GLY A 190 -6.71 22.03 5.11
CA GLY A 190 -7.74 21.39 4.28
C GLY A 190 -7.23 20.89 2.91
N LYS A 191 -5.98 21.18 2.55
CA LYS A 191 -5.35 20.73 1.30
C LYS A 191 -4.39 19.53 1.48
N ASP A 192 -4.33 18.96 2.69
CA ASP A 192 -3.52 17.80 3.00
C ASP A 192 -4.26 16.47 2.74
N ALA A 193 -3.53 15.39 2.52
CA ALA A 193 -4.04 14.03 2.38
C ALA A 193 -3.15 13.07 3.18
N ALA A 194 -3.64 12.64 4.33
CA ALA A 194 -2.96 11.65 5.18
C ALA A 194 -3.23 10.23 4.66
N VAL A 195 -2.17 9.42 4.59
CA VAL A 195 -2.26 8.01 4.20
C VAL A 195 -1.61 7.11 5.26
N SER A 196 -2.21 5.93 5.46
CA SER A 196 -1.69 4.88 6.34
C SER A 196 -2.21 3.54 5.85
N TYR A 197 -1.33 2.67 5.39
CA TYR A 197 -1.69 1.39 4.78
C TYR A 197 -2.66 0.60 5.68
N GLY A 198 -3.79 0.19 5.10
CA GLY A 198 -4.85 -0.55 5.78
C GLY A 198 -5.83 0.29 6.60
N SER A 199 -5.66 1.64 6.69
CA SER A 199 -6.57 2.48 7.51
C SER A 199 -6.93 3.83 6.91
N LYS A 200 -6.09 4.43 6.07
CA LYS A 200 -6.33 5.72 5.41
C LYS A 200 -5.73 5.69 4.03
N ASP A 201 -6.51 6.08 3.04
CA ASP A 201 -6.03 6.14 1.67
C ASP A 201 -6.35 7.49 1.00
N LEU A 202 -5.72 7.73 -0.12
CA LEU A 202 -6.11 8.73 -1.10
C LEU A 202 -6.58 7.96 -2.33
N LYS A 203 -7.87 8.10 -2.67
CA LYS A 203 -8.45 7.46 -3.85
C LYS A 203 -9.17 8.48 -4.72
N PHE A 204 -9.16 8.23 -6.02
CA PHE A 204 -9.91 9.01 -6.98
C PHE A 204 -10.28 8.18 -8.20
N ILE A 205 -11.35 8.57 -8.91
CA ILE A 205 -11.79 7.97 -10.17
C ILE A 205 -11.44 8.91 -11.30
N ASN A 206 -10.86 8.37 -12.38
CA ASN A 206 -10.64 9.04 -13.63
C ASN A 206 -11.96 9.06 -14.46
N ASN A 207 -12.72 10.15 -14.42
CA ASN A 207 -13.94 10.32 -15.20
C ASN A 207 -13.68 10.99 -16.57
N LEU A 208 -12.42 11.08 -17.01
CA LEU A 208 -12.07 11.49 -18.36
C LEU A 208 -12.34 10.34 -19.34
N SER A 209 -12.48 10.65 -20.61
CA SER A 209 -12.60 9.65 -21.68
C SER A 209 -11.28 9.02 -22.11
N THR A 210 -10.16 9.55 -21.63
CA THR A 210 -8.79 9.09 -21.93
C THR A 210 -8.10 8.56 -20.69
N PRO A 211 -7.17 7.61 -20.81
CA PRO A 211 -6.29 7.23 -19.71
C PRO A 211 -5.45 8.43 -19.26
N ILE A 212 -5.13 8.48 -17.98
CA ILE A 212 -4.17 9.43 -17.41
C ILE A 212 -2.93 8.69 -16.92
N LYS A 213 -1.80 9.39 -16.94
CA LYS A 213 -0.52 8.90 -16.42
C LYS A 213 0.02 9.85 -15.38
N ILE A 214 0.46 9.28 -14.27
CA ILE A 214 1.00 10.03 -13.13
C ILE A 214 2.53 10.01 -13.23
N TYR A 215 3.13 11.18 -13.24
CA TYR A 215 4.55 11.39 -13.07
C TYR A 215 4.80 11.93 -11.66
N ALA A 216 5.68 11.27 -10.92
CA ALA A 216 6.06 11.69 -9.57
C ALA A 216 7.58 11.63 -9.42
N SER A 217 8.16 12.68 -8.84
CA SER A 217 9.60 12.77 -8.59
C SER A 217 9.89 13.61 -7.35
N SER A 218 11.10 13.49 -6.81
CA SER A 218 11.63 14.42 -5.83
C SER A 218 13.04 14.88 -6.23
N ASP A 219 13.36 16.14 -5.92
CA ASP A 219 14.66 16.77 -6.18
C ASP A 219 15.40 17.13 -4.88
N LYS A 220 15.08 16.49 -3.76
CA LYS A 220 15.54 16.77 -2.39
C LYS A 220 15.02 18.09 -1.79
N ASN A 221 14.49 19.00 -2.60
CA ASN A 221 13.88 20.25 -2.16
C ASN A 221 12.36 20.20 -2.27
N ASN A 222 11.86 19.54 -3.30
CA ASN A 222 10.44 19.47 -3.60
C ASN A 222 10.00 18.05 -3.92
N VAL A 223 8.74 17.76 -3.68
CA VAL A 223 8.00 16.66 -4.28
C VAL A 223 7.22 17.25 -5.44
N ASN A 224 7.39 16.69 -6.63
CA ASN A 224 6.74 17.16 -7.85
C ASN A 224 5.81 16.06 -8.37
N VAL A 225 4.57 16.40 -8.70
CA VAL A 225 3.61 15.50 -9.34
C VAL A 225 2.99 16.20 -10.54
N ARG A 226 2.98 15.50 -11.67
CA ARG A 226 2.35 15.94 -12.92
C ARG A 226 1.45 14.82 -13.43
N ILE A 227 0.26 15.17 -13.88
CA ILE A 227 -0.68 14.24 -14.52
C ILE A 227 -0.86 14.66 -15.98
N VAL A 228 -0.78 13.69 -16.88
CA VAL A 228 -0.99 13.87 -18.31
C VAL A 228 -2.13 12.98 -18.78
N SER A 229 -2.85 13.39 -19.83
CA SER A 229 -3.72 12.48 -20.59
C SER A 229 -2.93 11.78 -21.68
N LEU A 230 -3.29 10.54 -21.94
CA LEU A 230 -2.74 9.73 -23.03
C LEU A 230 -3.75 9.72 -24.17
N SER A 231 -3.34 10.10 -25.38
CA SER A 231 -4.17 10.13 -26.58
C SER A 231 -3.72 9.12 -27.62
#